data_a5744732ca2092e84b46f367f3a8dca9
#
_entry.id   a5744732ca2092e84b46f367f3a8dca9
#
_cell.length_a   1.000
_cell.length_b   1.000
_cell.length_c   1.000
_cell.angle_alpha   90.00
_cell.angle_beta   90.00
_cell.angle_gamma   90.00
#
_symmetry.space_group_name_H-M   'P 1'
#
loop_
_entity.id
_entity.type
_entity.pdbx_description
1 polymer ?
#
loop_
_entity_poly.entity_id
_entity_poly.type
_entity_poly.pdbx_seq_one_letter_code
_entity_poly.pdbx_strand_id
1 'polypeptide(L)'
;MTKQSGDFDVAERWDCSRWAKFHTKILKVAESNAFQRNHSSALENASNWRSFGDFVEASPFTTKEDLALDRVNNPPYGTNLTFPFSEYKKFNQTSGTLGKPMSWIDTERDWNWMLDNWNRVLVSANIKAGECCYFAFSFGPFLGFWTAYEASERMGCLCIPSGGQSTEQRLNGIIEHNADHLFCTPTYAMRLTTVAEESGINLSSHNLKSIIVAGETGGSVPSFR
;
A
#
# COMPACT_ATOMS: atom_id res chain seq x y z
N MET A 1 35.21 -22.96 -0.20
CA MET A 1 34.73 -21.65 0.22
C MET A 1 33.73 -21.14 -0.83
N THR A 2 32.49 -21.47 -0.62
CA THR A 2 31.37 -21.12 -1.50
C THR A 2 30.92 -19.70 -1.16
N LYS A 3 31.02 -18.77 -2.10
CA LYS A 3 30.39 -17.46 -2.02
C LYS A 3 28.86 -17.66 -2.01
N GLN A 4 28.26 -17.59 -0.83
CA GLN A 4 26.87 -17.23 -0.68
C GLN A 4 26.81 -15.70 -0.82
N SER A 5 26.18 -15.21 -1.85
CA SER A 5 25.82 -13.81 -1.87
C SER A 5 24.66 -13.60 -2.81
N GLY A 6 23.58 -13.20 -2.25
CA GLY A 6 22.62 -12.36 -2.88
C GLY A 6 23.08 -10.89 -2.81
N ASP A 7 24.29 -10.56 -3.22
CA ASP A 7 24.69 -9.20 -3.55
C ASP A 7 23.97 -8.83 -4.86
N PHE A 8 22.75 -8.33 -4.70
CA PHE A 8 22.06 -7.66 -5.80
C PHE A 8 22.86 -6.44 -6.15
N ASP A 9 23.54 -6.45 -7.29
CA ASP A 9 24.23 -5.28 -7.81
C ASP A 9 23.21 -4.17 -8.08
N VAL A 10 23.15 -3.23 -7.16
CA VAL A 10 22.23 -2.07 -7.24
C VAL A 10 22.54 -1.26 -8.51
N ALA A 11 23.77 -1.27 -8.98
CA ALA A 11 24.20 -0.55 -10.18
C ALA A 11 23.56 -1.12 -11.46
N GLU A 12 23.38 -2.44 -11.58
CA GLU A 12 22.71 -3.07 -12.73
C GLU A 12 21.23 -2.68 -12.86
N ARG A 13 20.57 -2.31 -11.74
CA ARG A 13 19.15 -1.91 -11.74
C ARG A 13 18.93 -0.45 -12.12
N TRP A 14 19.96 0.39 -12.05
CA TRP A 14 19.88 1.83 -12.30
C TRP A 14 20.61 2.21 -13.59
N ASP A 15 20.04 1.77 -14.71
CA ASP A 15 20.50 2.24 -16.03
C ASP A 15 20.27 3.76 -16.20
N CYS A 16 20.91 4.34 -17.20
CA CYS A 16 20.84 5.78 -17.46
C CYS A 16 19.39 6.29 -17.62
N SER A 17 18.48 5.47 -18.17
CA SER A 17 17.09 5.86 -18.39
C SER A 17 16.30 5.92 -17.08
N ARG A 18 16.49 4.94 -16.20
CA ARG A 18 15.85 4.92 -14.87
C ARG A 18 16.38 6.03 -13.99
N TRP A 19 17.70 6.23 -14.02
CA TRP A 19 18.33 7.33 -13.29
C TRP A 19 17.78 8.68 -13.76
N ALA A 20 17.75 8.96 -15.05
CA ALA A 20 17.25 10.22 -15.59
C ALA A 20 15.80 10.52 -15.13
N LYS A 21 14.93 9.52 -15.18
CA LYS A 21 13.53 9.66 -14.68
C LYS A 21 13.45 9.93 -13.19
N PHE A 22 14.26 9.25 -12.40
CA PHE A 22 14.31 9.42 -10.95
C PHE A 22 14.90 10.78 -10.59
N HIS A 23 16.01 11.16 -11.21
CA HIS A 23 16.67 12.43 -11.00
C HIS A 23 15.77 13.63 -11.31
N THR A 24 14.98 13.56 -12.39
CA THR A 24 13.96 14.58 -12.69
C THR A 24 12.96 14.75 -11.55
N LYS A 25 12.54 13.66 -10.88
CA LYS A 25 11.65 13.73 -9.71
C LYS A 25 12.36 14.36 -8.52
N ILE A 26 13.63 14.01 -8.28
CA ILE A 26 14.43 14.61 -7.20
C ILE A 26 14.53 16.12 -7.39
N LEU A 27 14.85 16.59 -8.59
CA LEU A 27 14.94 18.01 -8.87
C LEU A 27 13.62 18.75 -8.60
N LYS A 28 12.49 18.15 -8.98
CA LYS A 28 11.16 18.70 -8.67
C LYS A 28 10.90 18.76 -7.16
N VAL A 29 11.26 17.71 -6.42
CA VAL A 29 11.15 17.68 -4.96
C VAL A 29 12.05 18.74 -4.33
N ALA A 30 13.29 18.87 -4.79
CA ALA A 30 14.21 19.88 -4.31
C ALA A 30 13.68 21.32 -4.55
N GLU A 31 12.96 21.55 -5.63
CA GLU A 31 12.39 22.84 -5.95
C GLU A 31 11.13 23.16 -5.12
N SER A 32 10.21 22.20 -4.95
CA SER A 32 8.86 22.47 -4.49
C SER A 32 8.51 21.95 -3.10
N ASN A 33 9.27 20.96 -2.55
CA ASN A 33 8.95 20.34 -1.26
C ASN A 33 9.77 20.97 -0.12
N ALA A 34 9.12 21.79 0.71
CA ALA A 34 9.80 22.51 1.79
C ALA A 34 10.38 21.59 2.86
N PHE A 35 9.67 20.52 3.23
CA PHE A 35 10.18 19.53 4.20
C PHE A 35 11.49 18.91 3.71
N GLN A 36 11.49 18.42 2.47
CA GLN A 36 12.65 17.73 1.92
C GLN A 36 13.87 18.66 1.78
N ARG A 37 13.67 19.92 1.38
CA ARG A 37 14.76 20.92 1.36
C ARG A 37 15.35 21.17 2.73
N ASN A 38 14.49 21.32 3.74
CA ASN A 38 14.93 21.62 5.11
C ASN A 38 15.58 20.41 5.77
N HIS A 39 15.11 19.20 5.43
CA HIS A 39 15.62 17.94 5.97
C HIS A 39 16.98 17.55 5.38
N SER A 40 17.23 17.90 4.12
CA SER A 40 18.46 17.54 3.40
C SER A 40 19.06 18.73 2.66
N SER A 41 20.08 19.36 3.24
CA SER A 41 20.86 20.39 2.53
C SER A 41 21.57 19.85 1.27
N ALA A 42 21.75 18.54 1.16
CA ALA A 42 22.31 17.90 -0.02
C ALA A 42 21.44 18.11 -1.28
N LEU A 43 20.12 18.33 -1.11
CA LEU A 43 19.21 18.60 -2.23
C LEU A 43 19.53 19.92 -2.95
N GLU A 44 20.19 20.86 -2.32
CA GLU A 44 20.68 22.10 -2.97
C GLU A 44 21.65 21.79 -4.11
N ASN A 45 22.38 20.68 -3.99
CA ASN A 45 23.36 20.22 -4.97
C ASN A 45 22.82 19.06 -5.85
N ALA A 46 21.54 18.74 -5.78
CA ALA A 46 20.95 17.60 -6.50
C ALA A 46 21.16 17.66 -8.02
N SER A 47 21.24 18.87 -8.60
CA SER A 47 21.54 19.06 -10.03
C SER A 47 22.93 18.54 -10.45
N ASN A 48 23.84 18.38 -9.51
CA ASN A 48 25.21 17.89 -9.77
C ASN A 48 25.32 16.36 -9.70
N TRP A 49 24.31 15.65 -9.16
CA TRP A 49 24.33 14.21 -9.09
C TRP A 49 24.28 13.56 -10.46
N ARG A 50 25.10 12.55 -10.67
CA ARG A 50 25.27 11.85 -11.96
C ARG A 50 24.74 10.42 -11.93
N SER A 51 24.56 9.86 -10.73
CA SER A 51 24.19 8.47 -10.53
C SER A 51 23.26 8.29 -9.33
N PHE A 52 22.64 7.11 -9.26
CA PHE A 52 21.90 6.70 -8.07
C PHE A 52 22.83 6.57 -6.83
N GLY A 53 24.10 6.26 -7.06
CA GLY A 53 25.12 6.24 -6.01
C GLY A 53 25.28 7.60 -5.34
N ASP A 54 25.41 8.68 -6.12
CA ASP A 54 25.53 10.04 -5.60
C ASP A 54 24.32 10.42 -4.72
N PHE A 55 23.12 10.03 -5.15
CA PHE A 55 21.89 10.22 -4.36
C PHE A 55 21.95 9.47 -3.03
N VAL A 56 22.33 8.19 -3.04
CA VAL A 56 22.37 7.34 -1.82
C VAL A 56 23.42 7.86 -0.84
N GLU A 57 24.57 8.28 -1.33
CA GLU A 57 25.66 8.81 -0.51
C GLU A 57 25.31 10.17 0.13
N ALA A 58 24.60 11.02 -0.61
CA ALA A 58 24.32 12.38 -0.18
C ALA A 58 23.00 12.51 0.64
N SER A 59 22.03 11.61 0.44
CA SER A 59 20.70 11.78 0.99
C SER A 59 20.54 11.11 2.35
N PRO A 60 20.13 11.84 3.41
CA PRO A 60 19.79 11.24 4.70
C PRO A 60 18.50 10.43 4.60
N PHE A 61 18.31 9.48 5.50
CA PHE A 61 17.02 8.83 5.69
C PHE A 61 16.02 9.79 6.32
N THR A 62 14.77 9.72 5.88
CA THR A 62 13.64 10.39 6.54
C THR A 62 13.00 9.42 7.53
N THR A 63 12.93 9.80 8.78
CA THR A 63 12.30 8.99 9.82
C THR A 63 10.85 9.39 10.05
N LYS A 64 10.11 8.55 10.76
CA LYS A 64 8.74 8.86 11.18
C LYS A 64 8.70 10.03 12.14
N GLU A 65 9.72 10.15 12.99
CA GLU A 65 9.92 11.22 13.97
C GLU A 65 10.09 12.57 13.25
N ASP A 66 10.88 12.64 12.19
CA ASP A 66 11.08 13.85 11.40
C ASP A 66 9.74 14.36 10.83
N LEU A 67 8.95 13.45 10.25
CA LEU A 67 7.62 13.77 9.70
C LEU A 67 6.62 14.17 10.79
N ALA A 68 6.69 13.54 11.96
CA ALA A 68 5.83 13.87 13.09
C ALA A 68 6.14 15.26 13.64
N LEU A 69 7.43 15.60 13.78
CA LEU A 69 7.88 16.91 14.22
C LEU A 69 7.48 18.02 13.24
N ASP A 70 7.65 17.77 11.94
CA ASP A 70 7.21 18.72 10.92
C ASP A 70 5.69 19.01 11.02
N ARG A 71 4.86 18.00 11.27
CA ARG A 71 3.42 18.20 11.44
C ARG A 71 3.03 18.93 12.72
N VAL A 72 3.78 18.74 13.79
CA VAL A 72 3.55 19.50 15.03
C VAL A 72 3.85 20.97 14.81
N ASN A 73 4.89 21.27 14.06
CA ASN A 73 5.31 22.64 13.77
C ASN A 73 4.48 23.31 12.68
N ASN A 74 3.92 22.52 11.76
CA ASN A 74 3.17 22.97 10.58
C ASN A 74 1.85 22.21 10.42
N PRO A 75 0.87 22.39 11.33
CA PRO A 75 -0.41 21.67 11.26
C PRO A 75 -1.26 22.15 10.08
N PRO A 76 -2.18 21.32 9.54
CA PRO A 76 -2.46 19.95 9.98
C PRO A 76 -1.63 18.87 9.28
N TYR A 77 -1.00 19.14 8.13
CA TYR A 77 -0.39 18.12 7.27
C TYR A 77 1.13 18.17 7.18
N GLY A 78 1.76 19.16 7.81
CA GLY A 78 3.20 19.40 7.66
C GLY A 78 3.55 20.10 6.34
N THR A 79 4.84 20.16 6.05
CA THR A 79 5.39 20.80 4.85
C THR A 79 5.91 19.81 3.80
N ASN A 80 5.74 18.49 4.03
CA ASN A 80 6.11 17.46 3.07
C ASN A 80 5.10 17.38 1.91
N LEU A 81 4.89 18.49 1.23
CA LEU A 81 3.96 18.66 0.13
C LEU A 81 4.73 19.16 -1.10
N THR A 82 4.60 18.44 -2.22
CA THR A 82 5.29 18.76 -3.49
C THR A 82 4.40 19.57 -4.43
N PHE A 83 3.09 19.52 -4.23
CA PHE A 83 2.08 20.18 -5.08
C PHE A 83 1.25 21.18 -4.28
N PRO A 84 0.54 22.11 -4.93
CA PRO A 84 -0.47 22.92 -4.26
C PRO A 84 -1.50 22.05 -3.55
N PHE A 85 -1.97 22.49 -2.38
CA PHE A 85 -2.92 21.73 -1.55
C PHE A 85 -4.18 21.31 -2.31
N SER A 86 -4.63 22.11 -3.26
CA SER A 86 -5.79 21.82 -4.12
C SER A 86 -5.66 20.57 -4.98
N GLU A 87 -4.45 20.05 -5.19
CA GLU A 87 -4.21 18.82 -5.95
C GLU A 87 -4.38 17.56 -5.11
N TYR A 88 -4.34 17.67 -3.77
CA TYR A 88 -4.49 16.53 -2.88
C TYR A 88 -5.97 16.16 -2.74
N LYS A 89 -6.30 14.88 -2.99
CA LYS A 89 -7.69 14.40 -3.08
C LYS A 89 -7.98 13.22 -2.16
N LYS A 90 -6.96 12.51 -1.71
CA LYS A 90 -7.10 11.33 -0.86
C LYS A 90 -6.46 11.58 0.48
N PHE A 91 -7.12 11.12 1.54
CA PHE A 91 -6.66 11.20 2.91
C PHE A 91 -6.55 9.81 3.51
N ASN A 92 -5.42 9.53 4.12
CA ASN A 92 -5.17 8.33 4.88
C ASN A 92 -4.47 8.67 6.19
N GLN A 93 -4.47 7.73 7.13
CA GLN A 93 -3.70 7.85 8.36
C GLN A 93 -3.17 6.49 8.82
N THR A 94 -2.10 6.50 9.59
CA THR A 94 -1.58 5.30 10.23
C THR A 94 -2.45 4.92 11.44
N SER A 95 -2.40 3.65 11.88
CA SER A 95 -3.15 3.16 13.05
C SER A 95 -2.77 3.85 14.37
N GLY A 96 -1.58 4.47 14.44
CA GLY A 96 -1.13 5.17 15.65
C GLY A 96 -0.74 4.27 16.82
N THR A 97 -0.43 3.01 16.60
CA THR A 97 -0.08 2.01 17.63
C THR A 97 1.05 2.43 18.58
N LEU A 98 1.92 3.34 18.16
CA LEU A 98 3.04 3.88 18.97
C LEU A 98 2.91 5.39 19.24
N GLY A 99 1.71 5.99 19.08
CA GLY A 99 1.49 7.43 19.28
C GLY A 99 0.28 7.95 18.51
N LYS A 100 0.25 9.25 18.22
CA LYS A 100 -0.83 9.84 17.42
C LYS A 100 -0.80 9.29 15.98
N PRO A 101 -1.98 8.98 15.38
CA PRO A 101 -2.07 8.64 13.98
C PRO A 101 -1.42 9.71 13.10
N MET A 102 -0.62 9.26 12.13
CA MET A 102 0.01 10.16 11.18
C MET A 102 -0.89 10.31 9.96
N SER A 103 -1.37 11.53 9.70
CA SER A 103 -2.15 11.87 8.51
C SER A 103 -1.28 11.84 7.27
N TRP A 104 -1.83 11.38 6.15
CA TRP A 104 -1.17 11.36 4.86
C TRP A 104 -2.18 11.79 3.78
N ILE A 105 -1.73 12.61 2.86
CA ILE A 105 -2.57 13.07 1.75
C ILE A 105 -1.88 12.79 0.43
N ASP A 106 -2.65 12.30 -0.53
CA ASP A 106 -2.15 11.91 -1.84
C ASP A 106 -2.87 12.68 -2.95
N THR A 107 -2.14 12.97 -4.02
CA THR A 107 -2.75 13.49 -5.24
C THR A 107 -3.48 12.37 -5.99
N GLU A 108 -4.37 12.72 -6.91
CA GLU A 108 -5.02 11.74 -7.78
C GLU A 108 -4.00 10.93 -8.60
N ARG A 109 -2.89 11.56 -8.99
CA ARG A 109 -1.82 10.89 -9.72
C ARG A 109 -1.10 9.83 -8.88
N ASP A 110 -0.81 10.14 -7.61
CA ASP A 110 -0.18 9.21 -6.68
C ASP A 110 -1.11 8.04 -6.39
N TRP A 111 -2.40 8.34 -6.20
CA TRP A 111 -3.43 7.32 -6.00
C TRP A 111 -3.54 6.37 -7.20
N ASN A 112 -3.64 6.91 -8.40
CA ASN A 112 -3.70 6.11 -9.62
C ASN A 112 -2.45 5.22 -9.80
N TRP A 113 -1.27 5.73 -9.43
CA TRP A 113 -0.05 4.91 -9.43
C TRP A 113 -0.16 3.71 -8.47
N MET A 114 -0.76 3.88 -7.30
CA MET A 114 -1.02 2.77 -6.37
C MET A 114 -2.04 1.78 -6.95
N LEU A 115 -3.10 2.27 -7.59
CA LEU A 115 -4.07 1.40 -8.27
C LEU A 115 -3.43 0.58 -9.40
N ASP A 116 -2.50 1.16 -10.16
CA ASP A 116 -1.75 0.45 -11.21
C ASP A 116 -0.87 -0.67 -10.63
N ASN A 117 -0.31 -0.46 -9.45
CA ASN A 117 0.44 -1.53 -8.76
C ASN A 117 -0.50 -2.63 -8.25
N TRP A 118 -1.65 -2.27 -7.70
CA TRP A 118 -2.67 -3.25 -7.32
C TRP A 118 -3.20 -4.05 -8.52
N ASN A 119 -3.38 -3.39 -9.67
CA ASN A 119 -3.78 -4.10 -10.90
C ASN A 119 -2.81 -5.25 -11.25
N ARG A 120 -1.51 -5.06 -11.03
CA ARG A 120 -0.52 -6.15 -11.22
C ARG A 120 -0.75 -7.31 -10.25
N VAL A 121 -1.10 -7.02 -9.00
CA VAL A 121 -1.44 -8.05 -7.99
C VAL A 121 -2.69 -8.81 -8.42
N LEU A 122 -3.75 -8.10 -8.82
CA LEU A 122 -5.01 -8.70 -9.27
C LEU A 122 -4.81 -9.62 -10.49
N VAL A 123 -4.06 -9.15 -11.48
CA VAL A 123 -3.71 -9.95 -12.66
C VAL A 123 -2.89 -11.19 -12.27
N SER A 124 -1.93 -11.05 -11.35
CA SER A 124 -1.11 -12.17 -10.87
C SER A 124 -1.94 -13.20 -10.08
N ALA A 125 -3.01 -12.75 -9.41
CA ALA A 125 -3.98 -13.61 -8.75
C ALA A 125 -5.04 -14.19 -9.71
N ASN A 126 -4.91 -13.93 -11.02
CA ASN A 126 -5.83 -14.36 -12.09
C ASN A 126 -7.28 -13.84 -11.90
N ILE A 127 -7.44 -12.68 -11.25
CA ILE A 127 -8.74 -12.01 -11.10
C ILE A 127 -9.12 -11.35 -12.42
N LYS A 128 -10.40 -11.45 -12.80
CA LYS A 128 -10.92 -10.99 -14.10
C LYS A 128 -12.13 -10.07 -13.91
N ALA A 129 -12.36 -9.21 -14.89
CA ALA A 129 -13.58 -8.43 -14.97
C ALA A 129 -14.84 -9.33 -14.90
N GLY A 130 -15.86 -8.87 -14.19
CA GLY A 130 -17.11 -9.60 -13.96
C GLY A 130 -17.07 -10.56 -12.76
N GLU A 131 -15.92 -10.79 -12.14
CA GLU A 131 -15.83 -11.61 -10.93
C GLU A 131 -16.18 -10.80 -9.67
N CYS A 132 -16.59 -11.50 -8.61
CA CYS A 132 -17.00 -10.91 -7.34
C CYS A 132 -15.84 -10.91 -6.33
N CYS A 133 -15.45 -9.72 -5.89
CA CYS A 133 -14.43 -9.48 -4.88
C CYS A 133 -15.07 -9.07 -3.55
N TYR A 134 -14.88 -9.86 -2.50
CA TYR A 134 -15.39 -9.58 -1.17
C TYR A 134 -14.29 -9.01 -0.25
N PHE A 135 -14.54 -7.84 0.33
CA PHE A 135 -13.54 -7.12 1.12
C PHE A 135 -13.91 -7.17 2.62
N ALA A 136 -13.29 -8.12 3.33
CA ALA A 136 -13.59 -8.42 4.73
C ALA A 136 -12.68 -7.66 5.70
N PHE A 137 -12.81 -6.32 5.74
CA PHE A 137 -12.10 -5.46 6.70
C PHE A 137 -12.87 -4.16 6.98
N SER A 138 -12.36 -3.37 7.94
CA SER A 138 -12.91 -2.05 8.25
C SER A 138 -12.44 -1.03 7.21
N PHE A 139 -13.36 -0.34 6.58
CA PHE A 139 -13.04 0.79 5.70
C PHE A 139 -12.85 2.07 6.52
N GLY A 140 -11.82 2.11 7.36
CA GLY A 140 -11.40 3.30 8.08
C GLY A 140 -10.49 4.19 7.20
N PRO A 141 -9.94 5.29 7.75
CA PRO A 141 -9.05 6.19 7.02
C PRO A 141 -7.65 5.59 6.85
N PHE A 142 -7.55 4.29 6.60
CA PHE A 142 -6.30 3.56 6.42
C PHE A 142 -6.10 3.26 4.94
N LEU A 143 -4.88 3.50 4.43
CA LEU A 143 -4.53 3.21 3.04
C LEU A 143 -4.92 1.77 2.63
N GLY A 144 -4.52 0.82 3.43
CA GLY A 144 -4.73 -0.62 3.34
C GLY A 144 -5.42 -1.11 2.09
N PHE A 145 -6.66 -1.51 2.26
CA PHE A 145 -7.41 -2.13 1.17
C PHE A 145 -8.25 -1.16 0.31
N TRP A 146 -8.27 0.14 0.61
CA TRP A 146 -8.96 1.10 -0.26
C TRP A 146 -8.42 1.06 -1.69
N THR A 147 -7.09 0.98 -1.83
CA THR A 147 -6.46 0.90 -3.15
C THR A 147 -6.73 -0.43 -3.84
N ALA A 148 -6.81 -1.54 -3.09
CA ALA A 148 -7.22 -2.83 -3.64
C ALA A 148 -8.68 -2.80 -4.12
N TYR A 149 -9.57 -2.22 -3.33
CA TYR A 149 -10.99 -2.06 -3.63
C TYR A 149 -11.18 -1.26 -4.93
N GLU A 150 -10.67 -0.03 -4.97
CA GLU A 150 -10.79 0.84 -6.13
C GLU A 150 -10.09 0.25 -7.39
N ALA A 151 -8.97 -0.48 -7.23
CA ALA A 151 -8.32 -1.15 -8.35
C ALA A 151 -9.18 -2.31 -8.90
N SER A 152 -9.85 -3.05 -8.04
CA SER A 152 -10.76 -4.13 -8.45
C SER A 152 -12.00 -3.58 -9.16
N GLU A 153 -12.58 -2.49 -8.67
CA GLU A 153 -13.67 -1.77 -9.38
C GLU A 153 -13.20 -1.29 -10.75
N ARG A 154 -12.02 -0.68 -10.84
CA ARG A 154 -11.44 -0.21 -12.10
C ARG A 154 -11.16 -1.36 -13.08
N MET A 155 -10.86 -2.55 -12.58
CA MET A 155 -10.71 -3.77 -13.41
C MET A 155 -12.06 -4.28 -13.94
N GLY A 156 -13.17 -3.87 -13.35
CA GLY A 156 -14.53 -4.31 -13.73
C GLY A 156 -15.07 -5.44 -12.87
N CYS A 157 -14.56 -5.64 -11.67
CA CYS A 157 -15.10 -6.59 -10.70
C CYS A 157 -16.32 -6.01 -9.96
N LEU A 158 -17.22 -6.88 -9.51
CA LEU A 158 -18.20 -6.54 -8.49
C LEU A 158 -17.50 -6.52 -7.12
N CYS A 159 -17.43 -5.36 -6.48
CA CYS A 159 -16.74 -5.20 -5.20
C CYS A 159 -17.71 -5.05 -4.04
N ILE A 160 -17.65 -5.95 -3.06
CA ILE A 160 -18.54 -5.96 -1.88
C ILE A 160 -17.77 -5.50 -0.64
N PRO A 161 -18.01 -4.28 -0.13
CA PRO A 161 -17.40 -3.81 1.09
C PRO A 161 -18.18 -4.35 2.31
N SER A 162 -17.51 -4.98 3.26
CA SER A 162 -18.14 -5.53 4.46
C SER A 162 -17.69 -4.85 5.76
N GLY A 163 -17.37 -3.56 5.69
CA GLY A 163 -17.04 -2.77 6.87
C GLY A 163 -18.19 -2.73 7.88
N GLY A 164 -17.87 -2.84 9.17
CA GLY A 164 -18.89 -2.81 10.24
C GLY A 164 -19.70 -4.09 10.44
N GLN A 165 -19.55 -5.11 9.59
CA GLN A 165 -20.22 -6.40 9.74
C GLN A 165 -19.52 -7.31 10.75
N SER A 166 -20.29 -8.18 11.44
CA SER A 166 -19.73 -9.27 12.26
C SER A 166 -19.04 -10.34 11.41
N THR A 167 -18.29 -11.23 12.04
CA THR A 167 -17.62 -12.32 11.30
C THR A 167 -18.64 -13.27 10.66
N GLU A 168 -19.74 -13.57 11.36
CA GLU A 168 -20.84 -14.40 10.85
C GLU A 168 -21.54 -13.73 9.66
N GLN A 169 -21.80 -12.42 9.74
CA GLN A 169 -22.41 -11.67 8.65
C GLN A 169 -21.50 -11.65 7.42
N ARG A 170 -20.19 -11.48 7.60
CA ARG A 170 -19.23 -11.54 6.50
C ARG A 170 -19.16 -12.92 5.86
N LEU A 171 -19.15 -13.97 6.69
CA LEU A 171 -19.15 -15.35 6.21
C LEU A 171 -20.41 -15.64 5.37
N ASN A 172 -21.58 -15.25 5.89
CA ASN A 172 -22.84 -15.40 5.17
C ASN A 172 -22.82 -14.58 3.87
N GLY A 173 -22.28 -13.35 3.89
CA GLY A 173 -22.17 -12.51 2.71
C GLY A 173 -21.24 -13.09 1.63
N ILE A 174 -20.12 -13.71 2.01
CA ILE A 174 -19.24 -14.43 1.05
C ILE A 174 -20.02 -15.52 0.34
N ILE A 175 -20.85 -16.25 1.08
CA ILE A 175 -21.67 -17.35 0.56
C ILE A 175 -22.82 -16.83 -0.31
N GLU A 176 -23.62 -15.92 0.23
CA GLU A 176 -24.84 -15.38 -0.40
C GLU A 176 -24.52 -14.70 -1.73
N HIS A 177 -23.42 -13.96 -1.79
CA HIS A 177 -22.99 -13.27 -3.01
C HIS A 177 -22.11 -14.13 -3.92
N ASN A 178 -21.87 -15.40 -3.57
CA ASN A 178 -21.03 -16.33 -4.33
C ASN A 178 -19.68 -15.69 -4.70
N ALA A 179 -18.99 -15.15 -3.69
CA ALA A 179 -17.74 -14.41 -3.89
C ALA A 179 -16.66 -15.30 -4.54
N ASP A 180 -16.01 -14.78 -5.58
CA ASP A 180 -14.89 -15.44 -6.25
C ASP A 180 -13.57 -15.21 -5.52
N HIS A 181 -13.39 -14.04 -4.91
CA HIS A 181 -12.15 -13.61 -4.29
C HIS A 181 -12.41 -12.94 -2.95
N LEU A 182 -11.62 -13.31 -1.93
CA LEU A 182 -11.67 -12.72 -0.59
C LEU A 182 -10.43 -11.87 -0.35
N PHE A 183 -10.64 -10.64 0.12
CA PHE A 183 -9.58 -9.74 0.58
C PHE A 183 -9.67 -9.55 2.09
N CYS A 184 -8.63 -9.91 2.84
CA CYS A 184 -8.61 -9.80 4.31
C CYS A 184 -7.18 -9.79 4.85
N THR A 185 -7.02 -9.72 6.19
CA THR A 185 -5.73 -10.02 6.81
C THR A 185 -5.56 -11.54 6.98
N PRO A 186 -4.32 -12.05 7.07
CA PRO A 186 -4.08 -13.48 7.28
C PRO A 186 -4.80 -14.04 8.51
N THR A 187 -4.68 -13.37 9.66
CA THR A 187 -5.33 -13.80 10.90
C THR A 187 -6.86 -13.79 10.79
N TYR A 188 -7.40 -12.85 9.98
CA TYR A 188 -8.83 -12.80 9.77
C TYR A 188 -9.34 -13.92 8.86
N ALA A 189 -8.56 -14.36 7.88
CA ALA A 189 -8.90 -15.55 7.10
C ALA A 189 -9.04 -16.79 8.00
N MET A 190 -8.09 -17.00 8.93
CA MET A 190 -8.18 -18.07 9.92
C MET A 190 -9.42 -17.94 10.83
N ARG A 191 -9.75 -16.71 11.27
CA ARG A 191 -10.95 -16.48 12.09
C ARG A 191 -12.23 -16.83 11.34
N LEU A 192 -12.32 -16.53 10.04
CA LEU A 192 -13.46 -16.93 9.20
C LEU A 192 -13.60 -18.45 9.13
N THR A 193 -12.48 -19.18 8.99
CA THR A 193 -12.49 -20.65 9.01
C THR A 193 -13.01 -21.20 10.34
N THR A 194 -12.50 -20.68 11.47
CA THR A 194 -12.96 -21.10 12.81
C THR A 194 -14.46 -20.88 12.98
N VAL A 195 -14.97 -19.69 12.59
CA VAL A 195 -16.40 -19.39 12.72
C VAL A 195 -17.25 -20.27 11.80
N ALA A 196 -16.75 -20.59 10.60
CA ALA A 196 -17.44 -21.54 9.72
C ALA A 196 -17.58 -22.93 10.34
N GLU A 197 -16.50 -23.44 10.95
CA GLU A 197 -16.49 -24.72 11.66
C GLU A 197 -17.47 -24.72 12.86
N GLU A 198 -17.40 -23.67 13.70
CA GLU A 198 -18.30 -23.48 14.85
C GLU A 198 -19.78 -23.40 14.44
N SER A 199 -20.06 -22.85 13.26
CA SER A 199 -21.42 -22.69 12.71
C SER A 199 -21.87 -23.85 11.82
N GLY A 200 -21.04 -24.88 11.62
CA GLY A 200 -21.35 -26.03 10.76
C GLY A 200 -21.42 -25.66 9.26
N ILE A 201 -20.80 -24.58 8.85
CA ILE A 201 -20.77 -24.10 7.46
C ILE A 201 -19.64 -24.79 6.69
N ASN A 202 -19.99 -25.48 5.61
CA ASN A 202 -19.01 -26.13 4.76
C ASN A 202 -18.46 -25.16 3.71
N LEU A 203 -17.25 -24.63 3.93
CA LEU A 203 -16.59 -23.71 3.00
C LEU A 203 -16.13 -24.39 1.71
N SER A 204 -15.92 -25.71 1.69
CA SER A 204 -15.46 -26.42 0.47
C SER A 204 -16.53 -26.52 -0.63
N SER A 205 -17.77 -26.18 -0.34
CA SER A 205 -18.86 -26.12 -1.31
C SER A 205 -18.96 -24.77 -2.06
N HIS A 206 -18.09 -23.80 -1.71
CA HIS A 206 -18.11 -22.47 -2.30
C HIS A 206 -17.08 -22.27 -3.40
N ASN A 207 -17.39 -21.37 -4.34
CA ASN A 207 -16.56 -21.08 -5.51
C ASN A 207 -15.41 -20.12 -5.24
N LEU A 208 -14.98 -19.94 -3.98
CA LEU A 208 -13.87 -19.03 -3.65
C LEU A 208 -12.59 -19.50 -4.35
N LYS A 209 -12.11 -18.71 -5.30
CA LYS A 209 -10.98 -19.02 -6.17
C LYS A 209 -9.64 -18.62 -5.54
N SER A 210 -9.63 -17.51 -4.80
CA SER A 210 -8.42 -17.02 -4.14
C SER A 210 -8.71 -16.18 -2.90
N ILE A 211 -7.72 -16.14 -1.99
CA ILE A 211 -7.69 -15.26 -0.84
C ILE A 211 -6.46 -14.36 -0.97
N ILE A 212 -6.70 -13.05 -1.06
CA ILE A 212 -5.65 -12.03 -1.11
C ILE A 212 -5.44 -11.48 0.29
N VAL A 213 -4.27 -11.67 0.84
CA VAL A 213 -3.95 -11.27 2.22
C VAL A 213 -2.90 -10.17 2.26
N ALA A 214 -3.09 -9.20 3.17
CA ALA A 214 -2.14 -8.13 3.43
C ALA A 214 -2.27 -7.62 4.88
N GLY A 215 -1.31 -6.77 5.28
CA GLY A 215 -1.33 -6.09 6.60
C GLY A 215 -0.58 -6.82 7.71
N GLU A 216 -0.32 -8.11 7.56
CA GLU A 216 0.39 -8.95 8.53
C GLU A 216 1.28 -9.96 7.79
N THR A 217 2.18 -10.63 8.52
CA THR A 217 2.92 -11.77 7.98
C THR A 217 1.92 -12.89 7.67
N GLY A 218 1.92 -13.37 6.43
CA GLY A 218 0.89 -14.28 5.94
C GLY A 218 1.43 -15.57 5.35
N GLY A 219 0.99 -15.95 4.15
CA GLY A 219 1.26 -17.23 3.50
C GLY A 219 2.74 -17.65 3.33
N SER A 220 3.70 -16.78 3.63
CA SER A 220 5.12 -17.13 3.74
C SER A 220 5.44 -17.87 5.05
N VAL A 221 4.57 -17.79 6.06
CA VAL A 221 4.74 -18.47 7.35
C VAL A 221 4.07 -19.84 7.30
N PRO A 222 4.76 -20.94 7.64
CA PRO A 222 4.21 -22.31 7.55
C PRO A 222 2.90 -22.51 8.31
N SER A 223 2.71 -21.81 9.44
CA SER A 223 1.48 -21.91 10.26
C SER A 223 0.22 -21.33 9.60
N PHE A 224 0.37 -20.60 8.46
CA PHE A 224 -0.76 -20.07 7.68
C PHE A 224 -1.02 -20.86 6.37
N ARG A 225 -0.26 -21.93 6.14
CA ARG A 225 -0.43 -22.86 5.01
C ARG A 225 -1.11 -24.12 5.51
#